data_debbedd8fba0c2d2030a54ffefdb982a
#
_entry.id   debbedd8fba0c2d2030a54ffefdb982a
#
_cell.length_a   1.000
_cell.length_b   1.000
_cell.length_c   1.000
_cell.angle_alpha   90.00
_cell.angle_beta   90.00
_cell.angle_gamma   90.00
#
_symmetry.space_group_name_H-M   'P 1'
#
loop_
_entity.id
_entity.type
_entity.pdbx_description
1 polymer ?
#
loop_
_entity_poly.entity_id
_entity_poly.type
_entity_poly.pdbx_seq_one_letter_code
_entity_poly.pdbx_strand_id
1 'polypeptide(L)'
;MCTQNDLEKLLKKMVIIYRDIYNQDLCDIYLYGSYARGDYNAESDIDIVAIVKGERQEIQDQLKKIWDIVSDLELDYEVIISPTVIPYSEFEAYKDILPY
;
A
#
# COMPACT_ATOMS: atom_id res chain seq x y z
N MET A 1 13.22 -7.67 12.32
CA MET A 1 12.04 -8.42 11.88
C MET A 1 10.78 -7.78 12.46
N CYS A 2 9.73 -7.68 11.65
CA CYS A 2 8.49 -7.01 12.06
C CYS A 2 7.59 -7.97 12.84
N THR A 3 7.25 -7.62 14.09
CA THR A 3 6.30 -8.39 14.88
C THR A 3 4.87 -8.06 14.43
N GLN A 4 3.88 -8.83 14.87
CA GLN A 4 2.47 -8.55 14.58
C GLN A 4 2.09 -7.14 15.06
N ASN A 5 2.56 -6.73 16.21
CA ASN A 5 2.30 -5.41 16.77
C ASN A 5 2.96 -4.32 15.93
N ASP A 6 4.19 -4.56 15.46
CA ASP A 6 4.89 -3.63 14.58
C ASP A 6 4.18 -3.51 13.24
N LEU A 7 3.67 -4.62 12.71
CA LEU A 7 2.91 -4.63 11.46
C LEU A 7 1.67 -3.75 11.57
N GLU A 8 0.93 -3.86 12.66
CA GLU A 8 -0.26 -3.03 12.86
C GLU A 8 0.08 -1.55 12.90
N LYS A 9 1.16 -1.18 13.60
CA LYS A 9 1.62 0.21 13.67
C LYS A 9 2.05 0.71 12.30
N LEU A 10 2.77 -0.12 11.55
CA LEU A 10 3.24 0.22 10.22
C LEU A 10 2.08 0.45 9.26
N LEU A 11 1.08 -0.42 9.29
CA LEU A 11 -0.10 -0.30 8.43
C LEU A 11 -0.87 0.98 8.73
N LYS A 12 -0.99 1.36 9.99
CA LYS A 12 -1.62 2.62 10.37
C LYS A 12 -0.87 3.83 9.81
N LYS A 13 0.47 3.78 9.86
CA LYS A 13 1.30 4.85 9.26
C LYS A 13 1.13 4.90 7.76
N MET A 14 1.05 3.75 7.09
CA MET A 14 0.82 3.70 5.65
C MET A 14 -0.52 4.31 5.27
N VAL A 15 -1.57 4.05 6.02
CA VAL A 15 -2.88 4.65 5.79
C VAL A 15 -2.79 6.18 5.86
N ILE A 16 -2.09 6.69 6.86
CA ILE A 16 -1.91 8.13 7.03
C ILE A 16 -1.14 8.72 5.85
N ILE A 17 -0.08 8.05 5.40
CA ILE A 17 0.74 8.50 4.27
C ILE A 17 -0.10 8.58 3.00
N TYR A 18 -0.86 7.53 2.68
CA TYR A 18 -1.74 7.51 1.51
C TYR A 18 -2.79 8.62 1.60
N ARG A 19 -3.37 8.83 2.77
CA ARG A 19 -4.35 9.87 2.99
C ARG A 19 -3.79 11.27 2.79
N ASP A 20 -2.58 11.50 3.28
CA ASP A 20 -1.93 12.80 3.15
C ASP A 20 -1.59 13.12 1.70
N ILE A 21 -1.23 12.10 0.91
CA ILE A 21 -0.86 12.29 -0.48
C ILE A 21 -2.09 12.41 -1.39
N TYR A 22 -3.08 11.53 -1.22
CA TYR A 22 -4.22 11.45 -2.13
C TYR A 22 -5.48 12.14 -1.61
N ASN A 23 -5.57 12.41 -0.32
CA ASN A 23 -6.68 13.12 0.30
C ASN A 23 -8.04 12.47 -0.05
N GLN A 24 -8.96 13.26 -0.61
CA GLN A 24 -10.31 12.81 -0.93
C GLN A 24 -10.37 11.79 -2.06
N ASP A 25 -9.31 11.70 -2.86
CA ASP A 25 -9.25 10.78 -3.99
C ASP A 25 -8.98 9.34 -3.54
N LEU A 26 -8.50 9.15 -2.33
CA LEU A 26 -8.27 7.82 -1.78
C LEU A 26 -9.60 7.12 -1.52
N CYS A 27 -9.84 6.00 -2.21
CA CYS A 27 -11.07 5.23 -2.08
C CYS A 27 -10.93 4.09 -1.08
N ASP A 28 -9.83 3.35 -1.17
CA ASP A 28 -9.61 2.19 -0.30
C ASP A 28 -8.14 1.82 -0.27
N ILE A 29 -7.76 0.99 0.71
CA ILE A 29 -6.40 0.46 0.86
C ILE A 29 -6.52 -1.00 1.23
N TYR A 30 -5.74 -1.85 0.55
CA TYR A 30 -5.71 -3.30 0.82
C TYR A 30 -4.30 -3.77 1.09
N LEU A 31 -4.18 -4.70 2.04
CA LEU A 31 -2.97 -5.48 2.26
C LEU A 31 -3.14 -6.82 1.54
N TYR A 32 -2.14 -7.26 0.78
CA TYR A 32 -2.23 -8.55 0.11
C TYR A 32 -0.86 -9.24 0.09
N GLY A 33 -0.76 -10.39 -0.57
CA GLY A 33 0.45 -11.19 -0.56
C GLY A 33 0.57 -12.03 0.69
N SER A 34 1.79 -12.40 1.06
CA SER A 34 2.03 -13.30 2.19
C SER A 34 1.60 -12.71 3.52
N TYR A 35 1.71 -11.41 3.71
CA TYR A 35 1.25 -10.76 4.94
C TYR A 35 -0.26 -10.83 5.10
N ALA A 36 -1.01 -10.71 4.01
CA ALA A 36 -2.47 -10.83 4.06
C ALA A 36 -2.91 -12.27 4.34
N ARG A 37 -2.16 -13.26 3.84
CA ARG A 37 -2.46 -14.67 4.06
C ARG A 37 -1.97 -15.19 5.41
N GLY A 38 -1.08 -14.45 6.07
CA GLY A 38 -0.50 -14.87 7.34
C GLY A 38 0.65 -15.86 7.22
N ASP A 39 1.13 -16.15 6.02
CA ASP A 39 2.25 -17.06 5.79
C ASP A 39 3.58 -16.34 5.51
N TYR A 40 3.70 -15.12 6.02
CA TYR A 40 4.90 -14.31 5.85
C TYR A 40 6.06 -14.80 6.71
N ASN A 41 7.27 -14.43 6.27
CA ASN A 41 8.50 -14.67 7.02
C ASN A 41 9.37 -13.40 6.98
N ALA A 42 10.60 -13.49 7.50
CA ALA A 42 11.49 -12.32 7.60
C ALA A 42 11.87 -11.71 6.23
N GLU A 43 11.75 -12.47 5.16
CA GLU A 43 12.08 -12.02 3.80
C GLU A 43 10.87 -11.59 2.99
N SER A 44 9.68 -11.70 3.56
CA SER A 44 8.44 -11.34 2.86
C SER A 44 8.30 -9.83 2.72
N ASP A 45 7.84 -9.38 1.55
CA ASP A 45 7.52 -7.99 1.30
C ASP A 45 6.11 -7.68 1.82
N ILE A 46 5.91 -6.45 2.27
CA ILE A 46 4.59 -5.97 2.63
C ILE A 46 3.97 -5.32 1.38
N ASP A 47 2.99 -6.00 0.80
CA ASP A 47 2.32 -5.54 -0.41
C ASP A 47 1.05 -4.76 -0.03
N ILE A 48 1.04 -3.47 -0.34
CA ILE A 48 -0.09 -2.60 -0.05
C ILE A 48 -0.55 -1.96 -1.34
N VAL A 49 -1.86 -2.00 -1.61
CA VAL A 49 -2.43 -1.34 -2.76
C VAL A 49 -3.49 -0.34 -2.32
N ALA A 50 -3.47 0.84 -2.91
CA ALA A 50 -4.48 1.86 -2.70
C ALA A 50 -5.32 2.02 -3.97
N ILE A 51 -6.61 2.18 -3.81
CA ILE A 51 -7.53 2.48 -4.90
C ILE A 51 -7.78 3.98 -4.86
N VAL A 52 -7.43 4.68 -5.94
CA VAL A 52 -7.41 6.14 -5.96
C VAL A 52 -8.12 6.66 -7.21
N LYS A 53 -8.93 7.69 -7.05
CA LYS A 53 -9.59 8.38 -8.17
C LYS A 53 -8.62 9.35 -8.82
N GLY A 54 -8.67 9.44 -10.14
CA GLY A 54 -7.84 10.38 -10.90
C GLY A 54 -7.19 9.74 -12.12
N GLU A 55 -6.38 10.51 -12.80
CA GLU A 55 -5.65 10.02 -13.95
C GLU A 55 -4.45 9.19 -13.52
N ARG A 56 -4.19 8.11 -14.25
CA ARG A 56 -3.08 7.20 -13.95
C ARG A 56 -1.74 7.95 -13.80
N GLN A 57 -1.46 8.88 -14.69
CA GLN A 57 -0.19 9.60 -14.66
C GLN A 57 -0.01 10.41 -13.38
N GLU A 58 -1.05 11.14 -12.99
CA GLU A 58 -1.02 11.94 -11.75
C GLU A 58 -0.88 11.05 -10.52
N ILE A 59 -1.61 9.95 -10.50
CA ILE A 59 -1.57 8.99 -9.40
C ILE A 59 -0.18 8.39 -9.26
N GLN A 60 0.44 8.02 -10.38
CA GLN A 60 1.79 7.44 -10.37
C GLN A 60 2.85 8.47 -9.96
N ASP A 61 2.68 9.73 -10.38
CA ASP A 61 3.60 10.79 -9.97
C ASP A 61 3.55 11.02 -8.47
N GLN A 62 2.37 10.96 -7.89
CA GLN A 62 2.20 11.09 -6.44
C GLN A 62 2.73 9.86 -5.69
N LEU A 63 2.65 8.69 -6.30
CA LEU A 63 3.18 7.46 -5.70
C LEU A 63 4.68 7.55 -5.45
N LYS A 64 5.41 8.28 -6.26
CA LYS A 64 6.85 8.48 -6.06
C LYS A 64 7.15 9.13 -4.72
N LYS A 65 6.28 10.03 -4.27
CA LYS A 65 6.41 10.66 -2.96
C LYS A 65 6.22 9.65 -1.84
N ILE A 66 5.30 8.72 -2.03
CA ILE A 66 5.06 7.64 -1.08
C ILE A 66 6.28 6.74 -0.96
N TRP A 67 6.89 6.39 -2.09
CA TRP A 67 8.11 5.58 -2.09
C TRP A 67 9.23 6.24 -1.30
N ASP A 68 9.40 7.57 -1.43
CA ASP A 68 10.41 8.30 -0.69
C ASP A 68 10.17 8.26 0.82
N ILE A 69 8.92 8.44 1.24
CA ILE A 69 8.55 8.40 2.65
C ILE A 69 8.70 6.99 3.21
N VAL A 70 8.27 6.00 2.44
CA VAL A 70 8.28 4.60 2.85
C VAL A 70 9.68 4.06 3.07
N SER A 71 10.69 4.59 2.35
CA SER A 71 12.06 4.13 2.54
C SER A 71 12.56 4.32 3.98
N ASP A 72 12.11 5.39 4.65
CA ASP A 72 12.45 5.61 6.07
C ASP A 72 11.77 4.55 6.95
N LEU A 73 10.53 4.20 6.65
CA LEU A 73 9.81 3.16 7.40
C LEU A 73 10.44 1.79 7.21
N GLU A 74 10.93 1.49 6.02
CA GLU A 74 11.64 0.24 5.75
C GLU A 74 12.86 0.08 6.65
N LEU A 75 13.61 1.17 6.84
CA LEU A 75 14.77 1.17 7.72
C LEU A 75 14.36 1.00 9.19
N ASP A 76 13.33 1.72 9.61
CA ASP A 76 12.88 1.70 11.01
C ASP A 76 12.33 0.34 11.43
N TYR A 77 11.61 -0.33 10.55
CA TYR A 77 10.95 -1.61 10.86
C TYR A 77 11.69 -2.82 10.30
N GLU A 78 12.79 -2.60 9.58
CA GLU A 78 13.59 -3.66 8.97
C GLU A 78 12.75 -4.60 8.08
N VAL A 79 11.92 -3.99 7.22
CA VAL A 79 11.05 -4.73 6.28
C VAL A 79 11.14 -4.09 4.90
N ILE A 80 10.67 -4.80 3.89
CA ILE A 80 10.52 -4.28 2.54
C ILE A 80 9.05 -4.00 2.33
N ILE A 81 8.73 -2.79 1.88
CA ILE A 81 7.36 -2.35 1.63
C ILE A 81 7.21 -2.06 0.14
N SER A 82 6.18 -2.62 -0.47
CA SER A 82 5.87 -2.41 -1.88
C SER A 82 4.54 -1.67 -2.03
N PRO A 83 4.55 -0.34 -1.94
CA PRO A 83 3.33 0.44 -2.10
C PRO A 83 2.96 0.55 -3.57
N THR A 84 1.69 0.31 -3.90
CA THR A 84 1.17 0.43 -5.25
C THR A 84 -0.16 1.16 -5.23
N VAL A 85 -0.61 1.59 -6.40
CA VAL A 85 -1.93 2.21 -6.56
C VAL A 85 -2.59 1.66 -7.81
N ILE A 86 -3.93 1.60 -7.76
CA ILE A 86 -4.75 1.24 -8.92
C ILE A 86 -5.76 2.37 -9.08
N PRO A 87 -5.86 2.97 -10.28
CA PRO A 87 -6.90 3.97 -10.52
C PRO A 87 -8.29 3.36 -10.32
N TYR A 88 -9.17 4.12 -9.71
CA TYR A 88 -10.52 3.65 -9.39
C TYR A 88 -11.26 3.11 -10.61
N SER A 89 -11.13 3.78 -11.74
CA SER A 89 -11.79 3.35 -12.98
C SER A 89 -11.31 1.97 -13.44
N GLU A 90 -10.01 1.69 -13.29
CA GLU A 90 -9.46 0.37 -13.63
C GLU A 90 -9.88 -0.69 -12.63
N PHE A 91 -9.92 -0.36 -11.36
CA PHE A 91 -10.39 -1.27 -10.33
C PHE A 91 -11.84 -1.68 -10.55
N GLU A 92 -12.71 -0.71 -10.85
CA GLU A 92 -14.12 -0.99 -11.12
C GLU A 92 -14.30 -1.89 -12.35
N ALA A 93 -13.45 -1.73 -13.36
CA ALA A 93 -13.51 -2.55 -14.56
C ALA A 93 -13.12 -4.00 -14.30
N TYR A 94 -12.25 -4.26 -13.33
CA TYR A 94 -11.67 -5.59 -13.11
C TYR A 94 -12.09 -6.25 -11.81
N LYS A 95 -12.87 -5.58 -10.97
CA LYS A 95 -13.19 -6.12 -9.64
C LYS A 95 -13.91 -7.47 -9.67
N ASP A 96 -14.71 -7.72 -10.70
CA ASP A 96 -15.43 -8.96 -10.86
C ASP A 96 -14.57 -10.11 -11.40
N ILE A 97 -13.37 -9.77 -11.89
CA ILE A 97 -12.45 -10.71 -12.49
C ILE A 97 -11.36 -11.11 -11.48
N LEU A 98 -11.02 -10.20 -10.57
CA LEU A 98 -9.96 -10.42 -9.58
C LEU A 98 -10.38 -11.48 -8.55
N PRO A 99 -9.47 -12.37 -8.15
CA PRO A 99 -9.80 -13.52 -7.30
C PRO A 99 -9.98 -13.22 -5.81
N TYR A 100 -10.09 -11.98 -5.43
CA TYR A 100 -10.26 -11.62 -4.03
C TYR A 100 -11.40 -10.64 -3.80
#